data_b84a1d4b60e20686062f926b08d9a859
#
_entry.id   b84a1d4b60e20686062f926b08d9a859
#
_cell.length_a   1.000
_cell.length_b   1.000
_cell.length_c   1.000
_cell.angle_alpha   90.00
_cell.angle_beta   90.00
_cell.angle_gamma   90.00
#
_symmetry.space_group_name_H-M   'P 1'
#
loop_
_entity.id
_entity.type
_entity.pdbx_description
1 polymer ?
#
loop_
_entity_poly.entity_id
_entity_poly.type
_entity_poly.pdbx_seq_one_letter_code
_entity_poly.pdbx_strand_id
1 'polypeptide(L)'
;MFESFNCAGLYIAVQAVLALAASWTSSKVSDRSLTGTVIDSGDGVTHVIPVAEGYVIGSSIKSIPIAGRDITYFVQSLLRDRGEPDSSLKTAERVKEEYCYVCPDMVKEFAKFDKDPTRFAKHTVTQPNGKTTVVDVGYERFLAPEIFFNPEIYSSDFLTPLPIVVDGVIQSSPIDVRKGLYKNIVLSGGSTLYRDFGRRLQRDIKHMVDDRIRASEARSKTGAKSSGVEVQVISHKRQRHGPWFGGSLLGQTPEFRSYCHTKAEYDEIGPSESTYC
;
A
#
# COMPACT_ATOMS: atom_id res chain seq x y z
N MET A 1 -29.91 -1.44 4.19
CA MET A 1 -29.39 -0.59 5.30
C MET A 1 -30.52 0.08 6.07
N PHE A 2 -31.37 0.86 5.44
CA PHE A 2 -32.46 1.56 6.13
C PHE A 2 -33.51 0.62 6.73
N GLU A 3 -33.97 -0.39 5.98
CA GLU A 3 -35.03 -1.33 6.41
C GLU A 3 -34.55 -2.31 7.48
N SER A 4 -33.39 -2.94 7.31
CA SER A 4 -32.92 -3.99 8.21
C SER A 4 -32.16 -3.45 9.42
N PHE A 5 -31.37 -2.37 9.26
CA PHE A 5 -30.51 -1.83 10.31
C PHE A 5 -30.99 -0.49 10.87
N ASN A 6 -32.05 0.07 10.31
CA ASN A 6 -32.64 1.35 10.73
C ASN A 6 -31.59 2.47 10.86
N CYS A 7 -30.67 2.57 9.89
CA CYS A 7 -29.64 3.59 9.88
C CYS A 7 -30.26 4.98 9.69
N ALA A 8 -29.74 5.99 10.40
CA ALA A 8 -30.22 7.39 10.28
C ALA A 8 -29.79 8.04 8.96
N GLY A 9 -28.67 7.61 8.40
CA GLY A 9 -28.13 8.07 7.12
C GLY A 9 -27.17 7.07 6.52
N LEU A 10 -26.97 7.13 5.21
CA LEU A 10 -26.06 6.29 4.45
C LEU A 10 -25.26 7.15 3.49
N TYR A 11 -23.96 6.88 3.42
CA TYR A 11 -23.04 7.43 2.43
C TYR A 11 -22.12 6.35 1.91
N ILE A 12 -22.00 6.20 0.60
CA ILE A 12 -21.09 5.26 -0.04
C ILE A 12 -19.86 6.04 -0.48
N ALA A 13 -18.75 5.84 0.23
CA ALA A 13 -17.52 6.56 0.00
C ALA A 13 -16.52 5.72 -0.81
N VAL A 14 -15.67 6.39 -1.57
CA VAL A 14 -14.56 5.76 -2.26
C VAL A 14 -13.45 5.41 -1.24
N GLN A 15 -13.04 4.15 -1.20
CA GLN A 15 -12.05 3.63 -0.26
C GLN A 15 -10.75 4.44 -0.22
N ALA A 16 -10.24 4.85 -1.38
CA ALA A 16 -9.01 5.64 -1.47
C ALA A 16 -9.14 7.04 -0.82
N VAL A 17 -10.29 7.69 -0.96
CA VAL A 17 -10.55 8.99 -0.31
C VAL A 17 -10.55 8.85 1.21
N LEU A 18 -11.16 7.76 1.71
CA LEU A 18 -11.15 7.47 3.14
C LEU A 18 -9.74 7.16 3.66
N ALA A 19 -8.92 6.44 2.88
CA ALA A 19 -7.52 6.18 3.23
C ALA A 19 -6.70 7.48 3.28
N LEU A 20 -6.93 8.44 2.38
CA LEU A 20 -6.34 9.79 2.44
C LEU A 20 -6.73 10.51 3.72
N ALA A 21 -8.01 10.54 4.07
CA ALA A 21 -8.48 11.16 5.31
C ALA A 21 -7.85 10.52 6.55
N ALA A 22 -7.71 9.19 6.57
CA ALA A 22 -7.03 8.48 7.65
C ALA A 22 -5.57 8.91 7.84
N SER A 23 -4.87 9.24 6.75
CA SER A 23 -3.47 9.68 6.77
C SER A 23 -3.24 11.00 7.52
N TRP A 24 -4.28 11.84 7.70
CA TRP A 24 -4.19 13.10 8.45
C TRP A 24 -3.79 12.93 9.92
N THR A 25 -3.87 11.71 10.44
CA THR A 25 -3.36 11.37 11.78
C THR A 25 -1.85 11.15 11.81
N SER A 26 -1.19 11.13 10.67
CA SER A 26 0.27 11.03 10.59
C SER A 26 0.93 12.36 10.90
N SER A 27 2.00 12.33 11.69
CA SER A 27 2.82 13.52 11.97
C SER A 27 3.53 14.09 10.75
N LYS A 28 3.56 13.36 9.64
CA LYS A 28 4.14 13.79 8.37
C LYS A 28 3.19 14.66 7.55
N VAL A 29 1.90 14.66 7.86
CA VAL A 29 0.88 15.40 7.13
C VAL A 29 0.71 16.76 7.78
N SER A 30 1.18 17.80 7.11
CA SER A 30 1.01 19.20 7.53
C SER A 30 -0.26 19.85 6.95
N ASP A 31 -0.71 19.34 5.81
CA ASP A 31 -1.86 19.85 5.07
C ASP A 31 -2.91 18.74 4.90
N ARG A 32 -4.13 19.01 5.33
CA ARG A 32 -5.25 18.07 5.23
C ARG A 32 -5.88 18.10 3.84
N SER A 33 -5.06 17.85 2.83
CA SER A 33 -5.51 17.78 1.43
C SER A 33 -6.12 16.41 1.14
N LEU A 34 -7.16 16.38 0.31
CA LEU A 34 -7.71 15.18 -0.32
C LEU A 34 -7.10 14.95 -1.72
N THR A 35 -5.88 15.48 -1.95
CA THR A 35 -5.10 15.20 -3.15
C THR A 35 -3.90 14.34 -2.77
N GLY A 36 -3.75 13.20 -3.44
CA GLY A 36 -2.64 12.25 -3.19
C GLY A 36 -2.79 10.96 -3.99
N THR A 37 -1.77 10.13 -3.92
CA THR A 37 -1.78 8.78 -4.53
C THR A 37 -1.93 7.76 -3.42
N VAL A 38 -2.97 6.95 -3.47
CA VAL A 38 -3.18 5.87 -2.49
C VAL A 38 -2.64 4.56 -3.05
N ILE A 39 -1.81 3.89 -2.27
CA ILE A 39 -1.35 2.53 -2.52
C ILE A 39 -2.05 1.65 -1.51
N ASP A 40 -3.05 0.91 -1.96
CA ASP A 40 -3.83 0.02 -1.13
C ASP A 40 -3.50 -1.44 -1.45
N SER A 41 -2.81 -2.09 -0.53
CA SER A 41 -2.36 -3.47 -0.68
C SER A 41 -2.93 -4.33 0.45
N GLY A 42 -3.92 -5.11 0.09
CA GLY A 42 -4.55 -6.10 0.96
C GLY A 42 -3.96 -7.50 0.78
N ASP A 43 -4.84 -8.50 0.74
CA ASP A 43 -4.46 -9.89 0.54
C ASP A 43 -4.37 -10.27 -0.94
N GLY A 44 -5.33 -9.85 -1.78
CA GLY A 44 -5.46 -10.35 -3.15
C GLY A 44 -4.86 -9.47 -4.25
N VAL A 45 -4.92 -8.15 -4.10
CA VAL A 45 -4.53 -7.18 -5.15
C VAL A 45 -3.93 -5.94 -4.50
N THR A 46 -3.02 -5.28 -5.20
CA THR A 46 -2.52 -3.96 -4.85
C THR A 46 -3.02 -2.94 -5.86
N HIS A 47 -3.73 -1.93 -5.38
CA HIS A 47 -4.23 -0.82 -6.17
C HIS A 47 -3.37 0.42 -6.00
N VAL A 48 -3.13 1.14 -7.10
CA VAL A 48 -2.52 2.47 -7.09
C VAL A 48 -3.54 3.44 -7.66
N ILE A 49 -4.06 4.31 -6.80
CA ILE A 49 -5.24 5.14 -7.07
C ILE A 49 -4.88 6.62 -6.87
N PRO A 50 -4.82 7.42 -7.93
CA PRO A 50 -4.61 8.85 -7.82
C PRO A 50 -5.94 9.55 -7.51
N VAL A 51 -5.91 10.48 -6.56
CA VAL A 51 -7.05 11.27 -6.11
C VAL A 51 -6.67 12.75 -6.14
N ALA A 52 -7.53 13.58 -6.69
CA ALA A 52 -7.38 15.03 -6.72
C ALA A 52 -8.62 15.71 -6.14
N GLU A 53 -8.45 16.50 -5.08
CA GLU A 53 -9.52 17.22 -4.40
C GLU A 53 -10.72 16.33 -3.99
N GLY A 54 -10.41 15.09 -3.60
CA GLY A 54 -11.43 14.08 -3.23
C GLY A 54 -12.02 13.29 -4.40
N TYR A 55 -11.66 13.62 -5.63
CA TYR A 55 -12.12 12.90 -6.82
C TYR A 55 -11.06 11.95 -7.36
N VAL A 56 -11.46 10.70 -7.59
CA VAL A 56 -10.57 9.68 -8.15
C VAL A 56 -10.34 9.92 -9.64
N ILE A 57 -9.07 9.90 -10.07
CA ILE A 57 -8.69 9.97 -11.49
C ILE A 57 -8.77 8.55 -12.07
N GLY A 58 -9.99 8.11 -12.41
CA GLY A 58 -10.30 6.72 -12.78
C GLY A 58 -9.48 6.18 -13.96
N SER A 59 -9.19 7.00 -14.97
CA SER A 59 -8.40 6.61 -16.16
C SER A 59 -6.93 6.25 -15.82
N SER A 60 -6.43 6.71 -14.70
CA SER A 60 -5.04 6.51 -14.29
C SER A 60 -4.86 5.40 -13.25
N ILE A 61 -5.94 4.79 -12.75
CA ILE A 61 -5.86 3.68 -11.77
C ILE A 61 -5.08 2.51 -12.38
N LYS A 62 -4.21 1.91 -11.57
CA LYS A 62 -3.56 0.63 -11.88
C LYS A 62 -3.75 -0.36 -10.74
N SER A 63 -3.99 -1.61 -11.13
CA SER A 63 -4.05 -2.76 -10.24
C SER A 63 -2.95 -3.73 -10.60
N ILE A 64 -2.23 -4.21 -9.60
CA ILE A 64 -1.17 -5.21 -9.79
C ILE A 64 -1.53 -6.49 -9.05
N PRO A 65 -1.29 -7.67 -9.65
CA PRO A 65 -1.68 -8.97 -9.10
C PRO A 65 -0.64 -9.49 -8.08
N ILE A 66 -0.07 -8.61 -7.27
CA ILE A 66 0.86 -8.96 -6.19
C ILE A 66 0.34 -8.30 -4.92
N ALA A 67 0.08 -9.13 -3.90
CA ALA A 67 -0.40 -8.69 -2.60
C ALA A 67 -0.05 -9.70 -1.49
N GLY A 68 -0.71 -9.64 -0.36
CA GLY A 68 -0.38 -10.43 0.82
C GLY A 68 -0.42 -11.94 0.62
N ARG A 69 -1.32 -12.44 -0.22
CA ARG A 69 -1.45 -13.87 -0.54
C ARG A 69 -0.23 -14.38 -1.31
N ASP A 70 0.23 -13.62 -2.28
CA ASP A 70 1.41 -13.97 -3.09
C ASP A 70 2.65 -14.03 -2.22
N ILE A 71 2.79 -13.08 -1.29
CA ILE A 71 3.89 -13.08 -0.33
C ILE A 71 3.82 -14.33 0.56
N THR A 72 2.63 -14.74 1.01
CA THR A 72 2.47 -15.97 1.81
C THR A 72 2.89 -17.21 1.02
N TYR A 73 2.46 -17.33 -0.24
CA TYR A 73 2.84 -18.46 -1.10
C TYR A 73 4.35 -18.44 -1.40
N PHE A 74 4.93 -17.27 -1.58
CA PHE A 74 6.38 -17.18 -1.81
C PHE A 74 7.17 -17.56 -0.55
N VAL A 75 6.78 -17.11 0.64
CA VAL A 75 7.36 -17.59 1.91
C VAL A 75 7.25 -19.10 2.02
N GLN A 76 6.07 -19.67 1.72
CA GLN A 76 5.85 -21.11 1.75
C GLN A 76 6.81 -21.85 0.81
N SER A 77 6.97 -21.35 -0.42
CA SER A 77 7.91 -21.95 -1.39
C SER A 77 9.34 -21.90 -0.90
N LEU A 78 9.79 -20.74 -0.40
CA LEU A 78 11.15 -20.56 0.11
C LEU A 78 11.46 -21.50 1.30
N LEU A 79 10.52 -21.65 2.25
CA LEU A 79 10.67 -22.59 3.38
C LEU A 79 10.74 -24.03 2.89
N ARG A 80 9.90 -24.40 1.92
CA ARG A 80 9.90 -25.76 1.33
C ARG A 80 11.20 -26.05 0.60
N ASP A 81 11.69 -25.12 -0.20
CA ASP A 81 12.91 -25.28 -0.99
C ASP A 81 14.15 -25.43 -0.10
N ARG A 82 14.11 -24.82 1.09
CA ARG A 82 15.15 -25.00 2.12
C ARG A 82 15.01 -26.29 2.93
N GLY A 83 13.92 -27.06 2.74
CA GLY A 83 13.67 -28.28 3.48
C GLY A 83 13.26 -28.06 4.95
N GLU A 84 12.67 -26.92 5.27
CA GLU A 84 12.22 -26.64 6.62
C GLU A 84 11.11 -27.62 7.07
N PRO A 85 11.10 -28.01 8.34
CA PRO A 85 10.25 -29.09 8.83
C PRO A 85 8.75 -28.76 8.83
N ASP A 86 8.39 -27.48 8.75
CA ASP A 86 7.02 -27.01 8.55
C ASP A 86 6.99 -25.85 7.54
N SER A 87 6.40 -26.13 6.38
CA SER A 87 6.12 -25.16 5.32
C SER A 87 4.62 -25.02 5.06
N SER A 88 3.79 -25.17 6.10
CA SER A 88 2.34 -24.97 5.99
C SER A 88 2.00 -23.51 5.69
N LEU A 89 0.86 -23.25 5.02
CA LEU A 89 0.39 -21.89 4.76
C LEU A 89 0.26 -21.06 6.04
N LYS A 90 -0.20 -21.69 7.12
CA LYS A 90 -0.37 -21.02 8.42
C LYS A 90 0.99 -20.58 9.00
N THR A 91 2.01 -21.40 8.87
CA THR A 91 3.37 -21.06 9.30
C THR A 91 3.96 -19.98 8.39
N ALA A 92 3.77 -20.09 7.07
CA ALA A 92 4.20 -19.06 6.12
C ALA A 92 3.55 -17.70 6.38
N GLU A 93 2.25 -17.66 6.70
CA GLU A 93 1.54 -16.44 7.06
C GLU A 93 2.10 -15.80 8.32
N ARG A 94 2.36 -16.58 9.37
CA ARG A 94 2.98 -16.08 10.59
C ARG A 94 4.40 -15.59 10.36
N VAL A 95 5.21 -16.32 9.61
CA VAL A 95 6.56 -15.91 9.25
C VAL A 95 6.53 -14.59 8.48
N LYS A 96 5.60 -14.46 7.52
CA LYS A 96 5.37 -13.21 6.78
C LYS A 96 5.08 -12.04 7.72
N GLU A 97 4.17 -12.20 8.67
CA GLU A 97 3.71 -11.12 9.55
C GLU A 97 4.71 -10.75 10.64
N GLU A 98 5.42 -11.73 11.21
CA GLU A 98 6.28 -11.53 12.37
C GLU A 98 7.73 -11.18 12.01
N TYR A 99 8.26 -11.72 10.90
CA TYR A 99 9.70 -11.65 10.61
C TYR A 99 10.06 -10.87 9.35
N CYS A 100 9.13 -10.69 8.40
CA CYS A 100 9.44 -10.08 7.11
C CYS A 100 9.61 -8.56 7.20
N TYR A 101 10.51 -8.03 6.38
CA TYR A 101 10.81 -6.60 6.25
C TYR A 101 11.37 -6.29 4.86
N VAL A 102 11.30 -5.04 4.45
CA VAL A 102 11.88 -4.56 3.19
C VAL A 102 13.32 -4.12 3.44
N CYS A 103 14.26 -4.70 2.70
CA CYS A 103 15.67 -4.31 2.78
C CYS A 103 16.00 -3.17 1.78
N PRO A 104 17.02 -2.37 2.07
CA PRO A 104 17.47 -1.32 1.14
C PRO A 104 18.12 -1.85 -0.13
N ASP A 105 18.80 -3.00 -0.04
CA ASP A 105 19.60 -3.62 -1.09
C ASP A 105 19.66 -5.14 -0.83
N MET A 106 19.00 -5.88 -1.71
CA MET A 106 18.84 -7.33 -1.58
C MET A 106 20.21 -8.07 -1.61
N VAL A 107 21.10 -7.67 -2.50
CA VAL A 107 22.41 -8.32 -2.66
C VAL A 107 23.26 -8.15 -1.40
N LYS A 108 23.29 -6.93 -0.86
CA LYS A 108 24.00 -6.67 0.40
C LYS A 108 23.35 -7.38 1.58
N GLU A 109 22.03 -7.54 1.58
CA GLU A 109 21.33 -8.23 2.64
C GLU A 109 21.64 -9.73 2.61
N PHE A 110 21.65 -10.38 1.43
CA PHE A 110 22.14 -11.75 1.28
C PHE A 110 23.53 -11.94 1.86
N ALA A 111 24.48 -11.08 1.46
CA ALA A 111 25.86 -11.17 1.92
C ALA A 111 26.00 -11.03 3.46
N LYS A 112 25.06 -10.38 4.15
CA LYS A 112 25.03 -10.32 5.62
C LYS A 112 24.56 -11.64 6.22
N PHE A 113 23.55 -12.26 5.65
CA PHE A 113 23.03 -13.55 6.12
C PHE A 113 24.00 -14.69 5.87
N ASP A 114 24.72 -14.67 4.73
CA ASP A 114 25.74 -15.66 4.40
C ASP A 114 26.94 -15.61 5.36
N LYS A 115 27.29 -14.41 5.81
CA LYS A 115 28.42 -14.22 6.73
C LYS A 115 28.07 -14.49 8.20
N ASP A 116 26.80 -14.35 8.56
CA ASP A 116 26.35 -14.40 9.95
C ASP A 116 25.06 -15.23 10.09
N PRO A 117 25.21 -16.55 10.31
CA PRO A 117 24.05 -17.45 10.52
C PRO A 117 23.18 -17.09 11.73
N THR A 118 23.69 -16.29 12.68
CA THR A 118 22.88 -15.88 13.85
C THR A 118 21.75 -14.94 13.49
N ARG A 119 21.71 -14.42 12.27
CA ARG A 119 20.61 -13.61 11.72
C ARG A 119 19.35 -14.41 11.43
N PHE A 120 19.46 -15.74 11.33
CA PHE A 120 18.30 -16.59 11.20
C PHE A 120 17.50 -16.58 12.51
N ALA A 121 16.20 -16.34 12.39
CA ALA A 121 15.30 -16.37 13.53
C ALA A 121 14.68 -17.76 13.67
N LYS A 122 14.41 -18.19 14.90
CA LYS A 122 13.73 -19.47 15.16
C LYS A 122 12.27 -19.24 15.43
N HIS A 123 11.41 -19.79 14.57
CA HIS A 123 9.96 -19.77 14.74
C HIS A 123 9.48 -21.13 15.28
N THR A 124 8.81 -21.10 16.43
CA THR A 124 8.31 -22.32 17.06
C THR A 124 6.86 -22.54 16.69
N VAL A 125 6.58 -23.66 16.05
CA VAL A 125 5.23 -24.08 15.67
C VAL A 125 4.77 -25.18 16.63
N THR A 126 3.67 -24.95 17.33
CA THR A 126 3.01 -25.96 18.18
C THR A 126 1.85 -26.58 17.41
N GLN A 127 1.94 -27.88 17.16
CA GLN A 127 0.89 -28.65 16.50
C GLN A 127 -0.26 -28.98 17.48
N PRO A 128 -1.46 -29.31 16.98
CA PRO A 128 -2.62 -29.64 17.83
C PRO A 128 -2.38 -30.84 18.78
N ASN A 129 -1.44 -31.71 18.42
CA ASN A 129 -1.04 -32.88 19.26
C ASN A 129 -0.01 -32.51 20.35
N GLY A 130 0.29 -31.23 20.55
CA GLY A 130 1.26 -30.73 21.52
C GLY A 130 2.73 -30.86 21.10
N LYS A 131 3.03 -31.43 19.92
CA LYS A 131 4.38 -31.50 19.38
C LYS A 131 4.83 -30.12 18.92
N THR A 132 6.02 -29.72 19.34
CA THR A 132 6.65 -28.49 18.90
C THR A 132 7.69 -28.78 17.80
N THR A 133 7.67 -27.96 16.77
CA THR A 133 8.62 -27.97 15.66
C THR A 133 9.24 -26.59 15.55
N VAL A 134 10.54 -26.52 15.32
CA VAL A 134 11.25 -25.25 15.13
C VAL A 134 11.56 -25.10 13.65
N VAL A 135 11.22 -23.95 13.09
CA VAL A 135 11.49 -23.54 11.71
C VAL A 135 12.53 -22.44 11.75
N ASP A 136 13.60 -22.57 10.98
CA ASP A 136 14.61 -21.53 10.85
C ASP A 136 14.18 -20.53 9.76
N VAL A 137 13.98 -19.28 10.16
CA VAL A 137 13.50 -18.19 9.30
C VAL A 137 14.68 -17.31 8.89
N GLY A 138 15.05 -17.36 7.62
CA GLY A 138 16.27 -16.72 7.09
C GLY A 138 16.00 -15.75 5.95
N TYR A 139 16.37 -16.12 4.75
CA TYR A 139 16.31 -15.28 3.54
C TYR A 139 14.88 -14.85 3.18
N GLU A 140 13.87 -15.66 3.47
CA GLU A 140 12.45 -15.35 3.27
C GLU A 140 12.02 -14.05 3.95
N ARG A 141 12.72 -13.64 5.01
CA ARG A 141 12.43 -12.41 5.76
C ARG A 141 12.50 -11.16 4.90
N PHE A 142 13.41 -11.10 3.95
CA PHE A 142 13.58 -9.94 3.07
C PHE A 142 13.26 -10.24 1.60
N LEU A 143 13.36 -11.50 1.17
CA LEU A 143 13.00 -11.91 -0.19
C LEU A 143 11.51 -11.83 -0.45
N ALA A 144 10.69 -12.23 0.52
CA ALA A 144 9.26 -12.29 0.29
C ALA A 144 8.63 -10.92 0.01
N PRO A 145 8.88 -9.86 0.79
CA PRO A 145 8.39 -8.53 0.45
C PRO A 145 9.10 -7.89 -0.76
N GLU A 146 10.25 -8.40 -1.17
CA GLU A 146 11.00 -7.86 -2.31
C GLU A 146 10.24 -8.01 -3.64
N ILE A 147 9.27 -8.92 -3.73
CA ILE A 147 8.42 -9.09 -4.93
C ILE A 147 7.65 -7.81 -5.32
N PHE A 148 7.44 -6.86 -4.42
CA PHE A 148 6.91 -5.55 -4.76
C PHE A 148 7.89 -4.69 -5.56
N PHE A 149 9.19 -4.90 -5.36
CA PHE A 149 10.27 -4.09 -5.95
C PHE A 149 10.98 -4.82 -7.08
N ASN A 150 11.01 -6.14 -7.04
CA ASN A 150 11.60 -7.03 -8.04
C ASN A 150 10.67 -8.22 -8.29
N PRO A 151 9.51 -8.01 -8.95
CA PRO A 151 8.49 -9.04 -9.11
C PRO A 151 8.96 -10.26 -9.91
N GLU A 152 9.98 -10.12 -10.75
CA GLU A 152 10.58 -11.20 -11.55
C GLU A 152 11.14 -12.37 -10.71
N ILE A 153 11.42 -12.17 -9.43
CA ILE A 153 11.87 -13.26 -8.55
C ILE A 153 10.74 -14.22 -8.16
N TYR A 154 9.49 -13.83 -8.39
CA TYR A 154 8.30 -14.60 -8.03
C TYR A 154 7.42 -14.94 -9.24
N SER A 155 7.24 -14.01 -10.17
CA SER A 155 6.29 -14.11 -11.28
C SER A 155 7.00 -13.88 -12.62
N SER A 156 6.64 -14.68 -13.63
CA SER A 156 7.02 -14.46 -15.03
C SER A 156 6.03 -13.56 -15.78
N ASP A 157 4.82 -13.42 -15.26
CA ASP A 157 3.71 -12.76 -15.95
C ASP A 157 3.60 -11.27 -15.61
N PHE A 158 4.07 -10.90 -14.43
CA PHE A 158 4.09 -9.51 -13.99
C PHE A 158 5.49 -9.10 -13.54
N LEU A 159 6.12 -8.19 -14.29
CA LEU A 159 7.54 -7.82 -14.15
C LEU A 159 7.76 -6.35 -13.78
N THR A 160 6.68 -5.58 -13.59
CA THR A 160 6.80 -4.13 -13.35
C THR A 160 6.90 -3.83 -11.86
N PRO A 161 8.03 -3.32 -11.35
CA PRO A 161 8.18 -2.89 -9.97
C PRO A 161 7.13 -1.88 -9.52
N LEU A 162 6.66 -2.00 -8.27
CA LEU A 162 5.67 -1.08 -7.70
C LEU A 162 6.06 0.41 -7.83
N PRO A 163 7.32 0.82 -7.59
CA PRO A 163 7.72 2.22 -7.78
C PRO A 163 7.47 2.72 -9.20
N ILE A 164 7.70 1.87 -10.22
CA ILE A 164 7.47 2.22 -11.64
C ILE A 164 5.97 2.34 -11.91
N VAL A 165 5.15 1.46 -11.36
CA VAL A 165 3.68 1.56 -11.48
C VAL A 165 3.17 2.85 -10.88
N VAL A 166 3.63 3.21 -9.67
CA VAL A 166 3.23 4.45 -8.98
C VAL A 166 3.63 5.68 -9.80
N ASP A 167 4.85 5.73 -10.27
CA ASP A 167 5.32 6.82 -11.12
C ASP A 167 4.51 6.92 -12.42
N GLY A 168 4.22 5.80 -13.07
CA GLY A 168 3.40 5.74 -14.27
C GLY A 168 1.97 6.25 -14.05
N VAL A 169 1.34 5.90 -12.93
CA VAL A 169 0.02 6.39 -12.51
C VAL A 169 0.03 7.92 -12.35
N ILE A 170 1.03 8.45 -11.68
CA ILE A 170 1.14 9.91 -11.48
C ILE A 170 1.41 10.61 -12.82
N GLN A 171 2.27 10.04 -13.67
CA GLN A 171 2.58 10.61 -14.99
C GLN A 171 1.40 10.54 -15.97
N SER A 172 0.49 9.59 -15.83
CA SER A 172 -0.74 9.51 -16.62
C SER A 172 -1.84 10.46 -16.13
N SER A 173 -1.69 11.02 -14.93
CA SER A 173 -2.62 11.99 -14.36
C SER A 173 -2.41 13.41 -14.94
N PRO A 174 -3.40 14.32 -14.85
CA PRO A 174 -3.25 15.71 -15.30
C PRO A 174 -2.03 16.41 -14.69
N ILE A 175 -1.35 17.23 -15.48
CA ILE A 175 -0.06 17.83 -15.09
C ILE A 175 -0.15 18.67 -13.82
N ASP A 176 -1.27 19.37 -13.64
CA ASP A 176 -1.48 20.32 -12.56
C ASP A 176 -1.51 19.64 -11.18
N VAL A 177 -1.98 18.38 -11.11
CA VAL A 177 -2.11 17.63 -9.85
C VAL A 177 -0.88 16.78 -9.52
N ARG A 178 0.02 16.53 -10.48
CA ARG A 178 1.16 15.60 -10.31
C ARG A 178 2.04 15.93 -9.11
N LYS A 179 2.32 17.22 -8.87
CA LYS A 179 3.12 17.63 -7.70
C LYS A 179 2.46 17.24 -6.38
N GLY A 180 1.14 17.46 -6.26
CA GLY A 180 0.36 17.04 -5.10
C GLY A 180 0.33 15.51 -4.93
N LEU A 181 0.20 14.76 -6.04
CA LEU A 181 0.22 13.30 -6.05
C LEU A 181 1.55 12.71 -5.55
N TYR A 182 2.70 13.29 -5.97
CA TYR A 182 4.02 12.88 -5.46
C TYR A 182 4.24 13.27 -3.99
N LYS A 183 3.77 14.46 -3.60
CA LYS A 183 3.95 14.95 -2.24
C LYS A 183 3.15 14.18 -1.20
N ASN A 184 2.10 13.48 -1.61
CA ASN A 184 1.17 12.79 -0.72
C ASN A 184 0.88 11.37 -1.23
N ILE A 185 1.87 10.46 -1.12
CA ILE A 185 1.71 9.04 -1.43
C ILE A 185 1.36 8.32 -0.14
N VAL A 186 0.10 7.89 0.00
CA VAL A 186 -0.43 7.29 1.22
C VAL A 186 -0.48 5.78 1.10
N LEU A 187 0.04 5.09 2.11
CA LEU A 187 -0.01 3.64 2.23
C LEU A 187 -1.28 3.21 2.97
N SER A 188 -1.96 2.20 2.42
CA SER A 188 -3.14 1.56 2.96
C SER A 188 -3.05 0.04 2.81
N GLY A 189 -3.72 -0.69 3.68
CA GLY A 189 -3.74 -2.15 3.68
C GLY A 189 -2.60 -2.81 4.46
N GLY A 190 -2.85 -4.05 4.89
CA GLY A 190 -1.93 -4.81 5.76
C GLY A 190 -0.58 -5.13 5.11
N SER A 191 -0.57 -5.34 3.78
CA SER A 191 0.65 -5.69 3.04
C SER A 191 1.60 -4.51 2.80
N THR A 192 1.25 -3.30 3.25
CA THR A 192 2.14 -2.14 3.28
C THR A 192 2.83 -1.90 4.64
N LEU A 193 2.55 -2.76 5.64
CA LEU A 193 3.05 -2.60 7.02
C LEU A 193 4.49 -3.08 7.24
N TYR A 194 5.10 -3.70 6.24
CA TYR A 194 6.49 -4.16 6.39
C TYR A 194 7.41 -3.01 6.80
N ARG A 195 8.27 -3.30 7.78
CA ARG A 195 9.30 -2.34 8.19
C ARG A 195 10.09 -1.89 6.96
N ASP A 196 10.34 -0.59 6.87
CA ASP A 196 11.07 0.10 5.80
C ASP A 196 10.41 0.09 4.41
N PHE A 197 9.20 -0.46 4.24
CA PHE A 197 8.46 -0.45 2.97
C PHE A 197 8.31 0.99 2.41
N GLY A 198 7.76 1.89 3.20
CA GLY A 198 7.55 3.29 2.77
C GLY A 198 8.87 4.02 2.49
N ARG A 199 9.93 3.74 3.25
CA ARG A 199 11.26 4.33 3.02
C ARG A 199 11.87 3.88 1.70
N ARG A 200 11.81 2.59 1.41
CA ARG A 200 12.29 2.01 0.15
C ARG A 200 11.53 2.57 -1.04
N LEU A 201 10.21 2.57 -0.95
CA LEU A 201 9.33 3.09 -2.00
C LEU A 201 9.59 4.57 -2.28
N GLN A 202 9.69 5.41 -1.24
CA GLN A 202 10.00 6.83 -1.39
C GLN A 202 11.34 7.07 -2.05
N ARG A 203 12.38 6.31 -1.65
CA ARG A 203 13.71 6.39 -2.24
C ARG A 203 13.68 6.08 -3.73
N ASP A 204 13.06 4.96 -4.09
CA ASP A 204 13.06 4.46 -5.46
C ASP A 204 12.25 5.38 -6.40
N ILE A 205 11.09 5.88 -5.96
CA ILE A 205 10.32 6.90 -6.70
C ILE A 205 11.12 8.20 -6.83
N LYS A 206 11.74 8.68 -5.73
CA LYS A 206 12.52 9.92 -5.75
C LYS A 206 13.67 9.84 -6.74
N HIS A 207 14.38 8.71 -6.81
CA HIS A 207 15.44 8.52 -7.81
C HIS A 207 14.92 8.63 -9.23
N MET A 208 13.81 7.99 -9.58
CA MET A 208 13.22 8.07 -10.91
C MET A 208 12.79 9.50 -11.28
N VAL A 209 12.21 10.21 -10.32
CA VAL A 209 11.78 11.62 -10.52
C VAL A 209 12.99 12.52 -10.74
N ASP A 210 14.04 12.38 -9.92
CA ASP A 210 15.25 13.19 -10.03
C ASP A 210 16.02 12.92 -11.33
N ASP A 211 16.07 11.65 -11.77
CA ASP A 211 16.68 11.26 -13.05
C ASP A 211 15.92 11.89 -14.23
N ARG A 212 14.58 11.89 -14.17
CA ARG A 212 13.74 12.53 -15.18
C ARG A 212 13.97 14.03 -15.23
N ILE A 213 14.06 14.69 -14.08
CA ILE A 213 14.34 16.13 -13.99
C ILE A 213 15.70 16.43 -14.57
N ARG A 214 16.75 15.70 -14.17
CA ARG A 214 18.11 15.86 -14.72
C ARG A 214 18.15 15.68 -16.24
N ALA A 215 17.48 14.66 -16.75
CA ALA A 215 17.38 14.41 -18.19
C ALA A 215 16.62 15.53 -18.93
N SER A 216 15.62 16.15 -18.30
CA SER A 216 14.89 17.31 -18.85
C SER A 216 15.75 18.56 -18.86
N GLU A 217 16.45 18.85 -17.77
CA GLU A 217 17.37 19.99 -17.66
C GLU A 217 18.52 19.90 -18.67
N ALA A 218 19.09 18.70 -18.85
CA ALA A 218 20.15 18.47 -19.84
C ALA A 218 19.71 18.73 -21.30
N ARG A 219 18.40 18.52 -21.59
CA ARG A 219 17.80 18.79 -22.90
C ARG A 219 17.38 20.24 -23.09
N SER A 220 17.21 20.99 -22.00
CA SER A 220 16.78 22.39 -22.05
C SER A 220 17.95 23.29 -22.48
N LYS A 221 17.78 24.01 -23.59
CA LYS A 221 18.74 24.98 -24.07
C LYS A 221 18.76 26.27 -23.24
N THR A 222 17.81 26.46 -22.35
CA THR A 222 17.64 27.71 -21.57
C THR A 222 18.46 27.75 -20.28
N GLY A 223 19.09 26.64 -19.88
CA GLY A 223 19.82 26.55 -18.62
C GLY A 223 18.94 26.68 -17.36
N ALA A 224 17.63 26.70 -17.52
CA ALA A 224 16.69 26.78 -16.40
C ALA A 224 16.76 25.53 -15.55
N LYS A 225 17.00 25.69 -14.26
CA LYS A 225 16.97 24.61 -13.27
C LYS A 225 15.55 24.45 -12.72
N SER A 226 15.12 23.23 -12.58
CA SER A 226 13.85 22.91 -11.91
C SER A 226 13.95 23.15 -10.40
N SER A 227 12.87 23.57 -9.78
CA SER A 227 12.74 23.62 -8.30
C SER A 227 12.71 22.23 -7.65
N GLY A 228 12.79 21.18 -8.44
CA GLY A 228 12.62 19.81 -7.98
C GLY A 228 11.15 19.41 -7.74
N VAL A 229 10.94 18.15 -7.47
CA VAL A 229 9.63 17.61 -7.07
C VAL A 229 9.81 16.89 -5.73
N GLU A 230 9.03 17.31 -4.75
CA GLU A 230 8.97 16.64 -3.46
C GLU A 230 8.25 15.30 -3.61
N VAL A 231 8.87 14.23 -3.13
CA VAL A 231 8.27 12.89 -3.07
C VAL A 231 8.18 12.47 -1.61
N GLN A 232 6.98 12.25 -1.12
CA GLN A 232 6.75 11.84 0.25
C GLN A 232 5.82 10.63 0.33
N VAL A 233 6.29 9.57 1.00
CA VAL A 233 5.49 8.39 1.31
C VAL A 233 5.06 8.45 2.78
N ILE A 234 3.75 8.37 2.99
CA ILE A 234 3.11 8.53 4.28
C ILE A 234 2.66 7.17 4.78
N SER A 235 3.23 6.79 5.92
CA SER A 235 2.81 5.63 6.70
C SER A 235 2.18 6.11 7.99
N HIS A 236 1.13 5.43 8.45
CA HIS A 236 0.47 5.74 9.72
C HIS A 236 0.06 4.47 10.46
N LYS A 237 -0.07 4.55 11.77
CA LYS A 237 -0.33 3.36 12.64
C LYS A 237 -1.62 2.60 12.31
N ARG A 238 -2.56 3.24 11.62
CA ARG A 238 -3.90 2.69 11.31
C ARG A 238 -4.07 2.30 9.85
N GLN A 239 -3.01 2.25 9.05
CA GLN A 239 -3.10 2.01 7.61
C GLN A 239 -3.73 0.64 7.26
N ARG A 240 -3.63 -0.38 8.13
CA ARG A 240 -4.35 -1.65 7.96
C ARG A 240 -5.88 -1.44 7.94
N HIS A 241 -6.38 -0.49 8.69
CA HIS A 241 -7.79 -0.14 8.81
C HIS A 241 -8.07 1.29 8.30
N GLY A 242 -7.26 1.77 7.36
CA GLY A 242 -7.29 3.14 6.86
C GLY A 242 -8.68 3.60 6.42
N PRO A 243 -9.34 2.90 5.48
CA PRO A 243 -10.67 3.29 5.01
C PRO A 243 -11.74 3.32 6.10
N TRP A 244 -11.76 2.33 6.98
CA TRP A 244 -12.69 2.30 8.12
C TRP A 244 -12.47 3.50 9.05
N PHE A 245 -11.21 3.77 9.39
CA PHE A 245 -10.87 4.88 10.25
C PHE A 245 -11.15 6.24 9.59
N GLY A 246 -10.84 6.37 8.30
CA GLY A 246 -11.16 7.56 7.51
C GLY A 246 -12.67 7.81 7.42
N GLY A 247 -13.48 6.75 7.26
CA GLY A 247 -14.93 6.82 7.31
C GLY A 247 -15.44 7.30 8.67
N SER A 248 -14.84 6.83 9.76
CA SER A 248 -15.15 7.28 11.12
C SER A 248 -14.82 8.77 11.31
N LEU A 249 -13.69 9.24 10.77
CA LEU A 249 -13.34 10.67 10.81
C LEU A 249 -14.33 11.52 10.00
N LEU A 250 -14.64 11.09 8.78
CA LEU A 250 -15.59 11.78 7.90
C LEU A 250 -16.98 11.87 8.56
N GLY A 251 -17.45 10.76 9.13
CA GLY A 251 -18.76 10.69 9.80
C GLY A 251 -18.91 11.59 11.02
N GLN A 252 -17.80 12.12 11.57
CA GLN A 252 -17.79 13.07 12.69
C GLN A 252 -17.77 14.54 12.24
N THR A 253 -17.60 14.79 10.93
CA THR A 253 -17.64 16.17 10.42
C THR A 253 -19.07 16.71 10.40
N PRO A 254 -19.29 18.01 10.69
CA PRO A 254 -20.62 18.61 10.62
C PRO A 254 -21.25 18.50 9.22
N GLU A 255 -20.41 18.57 8.19
CA GLU A 255 -20.79 18.53 6.79
C GLU A 255 -21.23 17.12 6.33
N PHE A 256 -20.89 16.08 7.09
CA PHE A 256 -21.21 14.70 6.71
C PHE A 256 -22.71 14.50 6.47
N ARG A 257 -23.57 15.16 7.28
CA ARG A 257 -25.02 15.07 7.13
C ARG A 257 -25.53 15.59 5.78
N SER A 258 -24.84 16.55 5.18
CA SER A 258 -25.22 17.11 3.86
C SER A 258 -24.85 16.19 2.69
N TYR A 259 -23.95 15.21 2.93
CA TYR A 259 -23.56 14.22 1.91
C TYR A 259 -24.27 12.87 2.07
N CYS A 260 -24.94 12.66 3.21
CA CYS A 260 -25.66 11.43 3.48
C CYS A 260 -27.04 11.44 2.82
N HIS A 261 -27.43 10.29 2.27
CA HIS A 261 -28.84 9.99 2.05
C HIS A 261 -29.48 9.67 3.39
N THR A 262 -30.47 10.44 3.80
CA THR A 262 -31.10 10.28 5.12
C THR A 262 -32.22 9.25 5.08
N LYS A 263 -32.58 8.69 6.25
CA LYS A 263 -33.70 7.78 6.35
C LYS A 263 -35.02 8.46 5.96
N ALA A 264 -35.20 9.74 6.28
CA ALA A 264 -36.38 10.51 5.93
C ALA A 264 -36.56 10.61 4.40
N GLU A 265 -35.46 10.92 3.67
CA GLU A 265 -35.46 10.94 2.21
C GLU A 265 -35.75 9.56 1.63
N TYR A 266 -35.18 8.51 2.22
CA TYR A 266 -35.44 7.11 1.80
C TYR A 266 -36.91 6.74 2.01
N ASP A 267 -37.50 7.10 3.14
CA ASP A 267 -38.93 6.80 3.44
C ASP A 267 -39.90 7.58 2.55
N GLU A 268 -39.51 8.76 2.03
CA GLU A 268 -40.30 9.60 1.12
C GLU A 268 -40.16 9.16 -0.35
N ILE A 269 -38.96 8.89 -0.82
CA ILE A 269 -38.66 8.72 -2.25
C ILE A 269 -38.49 7.23 -2.60
N GLY A 270 -38.09 6.38 -1.64
CA GLY A 270 -37.79 4.95 -1.84
C GLY A 270 -36.38 4.67 -2.42
N PRO A 271 -36.07 3.40 -2.72
CA PRO A 271 -34.73 2.96 -3.14
C PRO A 271 -34.35 3.35 -4.57
N SER A 272 -35.30 3.74 -5.42
CA SER A 272 -35.09 3.91 -6.87
C SER A 272 -34.45 5.23 -7.29
N GLU A 273 -34.36 6.22 -6.41
CA GLU A 273 -33.79 7.54 -6.72
C GLU A 273 -32.53 7.89 -5.98
N SER A 274 -31.86 6.94 -5.34
CA SER A 274 -30.53 7.17 -4.76
C SER A 274 -29.45 7.24 -5.88
N THR A 275 -29.54 8.26 -6.71
CA THR A 275 -28.64 8.50 -7.87
C THR A 275 -27.31 9.17 -7.49
N TYR A 276 -26.94 9.21 -6.23
CA TYR A 276 -25.68 9.82 -5.78
C TYR A 276 -24.76 8.77 -5.16
N CYS A 277 -24.08 8.03 -6.04
CA CYS A 277 -22.84 7.33 -5.71
C CYS A 277 -21.90 7.47 -6.90
#